data_da949305f2c613de32e7f06ea42a5231
#
_entry.id   da949305f2c613de32e7f06ea42a5231
#
_cell.length_a   1.000
_cell.length_b   1.000
_cell.length_c   1.000
_cell.angle_alpha   90.00
_cell.angle_beta   90.00
_cell.angle_gamma   90.00
#
_symmetry.space_group_name_H-M   'P 1'
#
loop_
_entity.id
_entity.type
_entity.pdbx_description
1 polymer ?
#
loop_
_entity_poly.entity_id
_entity_poly.type
_entity_poly.pdbx_seq_one_letter_code
_entity_poly.pdbx_strand_id
1 'polypeptide(L)'
;MKYAMAALSVLALAACTSVKVKPVDSSVAMKHVCIHKNPAVIVDDFVMVMQDGFQRHGIAAEVYDRDVPASCEYVVDYTALRSWDFKPYLSHAEIRITEHGRLVASATYHLNGKGGFDMGKWRGTKAKMDPVMDELLVGFH
;
A
#
# COMPACT_ATOMS: atom_id res chain seq x y z
N MET A 1 -18.07 -34.27 -8.96
CA MET A 1 -16.61 -34.37 -8.93
C MET A 1 -15.87 -33.36 -9.82
N LYS A 2 -16.55 -32.73 -10.78
CA LYS A 2 -15.91 -31.73 -11.66
C LYS A 2 -15.65 -30.36 -11.02
N TYR A 3 -16.23 -30.08 -9.88
CA TYR A 3 -16.11 -28.76 -9.20
C TYR A 3 -15.02 -28.71 -8.12
N ALA A 4 -14.47 -29.84 -7.72
CA ALA A 4 -13.42 -29.89 -6.70
C ALA A 4 -12.02 -29.50 -7.22
N MET A 5 -11.78 -29.60 -8.53
CA MET A 5 -10.50 -29.24 -9.13
C MET A 5 -10.34 -27.74 -9.39
N ALA A 6 -11.44 -27.01 -9.56
CA ALA A 6 -11.40 -25.55 -9.78
C ALA A 6 -11.07 -24.76 -8.51
N ALA A 7 -11.47 -25.27 -7.34
CA ALA A 7 -11.19 -24.62 -6.06
C ALA A 7 -9.73 -24.72 -5.63
N LEU A 8 -9.02 -25.76 -6.03
CA LEU A 8 -7.61 -25.95 -5.68
C LEU A 8 -6.67 -25.00 -6.44
N SER A 9 -7.06 -24.60 -7.66
CA SER A 9 -6.26 -23.72 -8.51
C SER A 9 -6.28 -22.26 -8.05
N VAL A 10 -7.33 -21.82 -7.36
CA VAL A 10 -7.46 -20.45 -6.83
C VAL A 10 -6.62 -20.27 -5.57
N LEU A 11 -6.45 -21.30 -4.78
CA LEU A 11 -5.61 -21.27 -3.57
C LEU A 11 -4.10 -21.18 -3.87
N ALA A 12 -3.67 -21.71 -4.99
CA ALA A 12 -2.25 -21.69 -5.38
C ALA A 12 -1.78 -20.28 -5.82
N LEU A 13 -2.68 -19.44 -6.36
CA LEU A 13 -2.36 -18.08 -6.79
C LEU A 13 -2.26 -17.08 -5.62
N ALA A 14 -2.92 -17.37 -4.51
CA ALA A 14 -2.88 -16.55 -3.30
C ALA A 14 -1.62 -16.76 -2.46
N ALA A 15 -0.83 -17.81 -2.71
CA ALA A 15 0.31 -18.20 -1.88
C ALA A 15 1.55 -17.30 -2.06
N CYS A 16 1.68 -16.56 -3.18
CA CYS A 16 2.86 -15.74 -3.49
C CYS A 16 2.77 -14.30 -2.96
N THR A 17 1.57 -13.82 -2.67
CA THR A 17 1.33 -12.45 -2.22
C THR A 17 0.42 -12.45 -1.01
N SER A 18 0.80 -11.70 0.02
CA SER A 18 -0.02 -11.44 1.20
C SER A 18 -0.36 -9.95 1.25
N VAL A 19 -1.66 -9.64 1.30
CA VAL A 19 -2.16 -8.27 1.49
C VAL A 19 -3.05 -8.26 2.72
N LYS A 20 -2.75 -7.36 3.66
CA LYS A 20 -3.54 -7.15 4.87
C LYS A 20 -3.90 -5.68 4.94
N VAL A 21 -5.19 -5.37 4.98
CA VAL A 21 -5.68 -4.00 5.03
C VAL A 21 -6.64 -3.84 6.19
N LYS A 22 -6.36 -2.81 7.02
CA LYS A 22 -7.33 -2.24 7.94
C LYS A 22 -7.78 -0.92 7.31
N PRO A 23 -8.94 -0.89 6.63
CA PRO A 23 -9.38 0.31 5.91
C PRO A 23 -9.69 1.45 6.85
N VAL A 24 -9.65 2.68 6.30
CA VAL A 24 -10.17 3.84 7.03
C VAL A 24 -11.68 3.66 7.20
N ASP A 25 -12.16 3.86 8.42
CA ASP A 25 -13.59 3.80 8.72
C ASP A 25 -14.34 4.86 7.89
N SER A 26 -15.45 4.47 7.25
CA SER A 26 -16.23 5.35 6.39
C SER A 26 -16.87 6.53 7.13
N SER A 27 -16.99 6.46 8.47
CA SER A 27 -17.44 7.57 9.31
C SER A 27 -16.39 8.67 9.49
N VAL A 28 -15.13 8.38 9.16
CA VAL A 28 -14.03 9.35 9.26
C VAL A 28 -14.08 10.31 8.07
N ALA A 29 -14.12 11.62 8.33
CA ALA A 29 -14.14 12.65 7.31
C ALA A 29 -12.70 13.07 6.94
N MET A 30 -11.96 12.18 6.28
CA MET A 30 -10.59 12.45 5.87
C MET A 30 -10.56 13.05 4.47
N LYS A 31 -10.21 14.32 4.37
CA LYS A 31 -10.12 15.06 3.08
C LYS A 31 -8.70 15.43 2.69
N HIS A 32 -7.78 15.38 3.65
CA HIS A 32 -6.40 15.77 3.47
C HIS A 32 -5.51 14.89 4.34
N VAL A 33 -4.39 14.47 3.78
CA VAL A 33 -3.35 13.73 4.50
C VAL A 33 -1.99 14.39 4.29
N CYS A 34 -1.14 14.28 5.30
CA CYS A 34 0.25 14.68 5.25
C CYS A 34 1.13 13.43 5.19
N ILE A 35 1.80 13.22 4.09
CA ILE A 35 2.73 12.10 3.91
C ILE A 35 4.09 12.50 4.43
N HIS A 36 4.56 11.81 5.45
CA HIS A 36 5.91 11.98 5.98
C HIS A 36 6.89 11.16 5.15
N LYS A 37 7.71 11.83 4.36
CA LYS A 37 8.67 11.16 3.48
C LYS A 37 9.68 10.37 4.28
N ASN A 38 9.84 9.10 3.94
CA ASN A 38 10.81 8.22 4.57
C ASN A 38 12.08 8.15 3.71
N PRO A 39 13.19 8.77 4.14
CA PRO A 39 14.43 8.81 3.35
C PRO A 39 15.11 7.44 3.21
N ALA A 40 14.74 6.46 4.03
CA ALA A 40 15.26 5.09 3.92
C ALA A 40 14.62 4.29 2.78
N VAL A 41 13.50 4.76 2.23
CA VAL A 41 12.81 4.08 1.12
C VAL A 41 13.50 4.41 -0.19
N ILE A 42 13.93 3.37 -0.90
CA ILE A 42 14.61 3.47 -2.20
C ILE A 42 13.74 2.98 -3.38
N VAL A 43 12.45 2.82 -3.17
CA VAL A 43 11.46 2.59 -4.23
C VAL A 43 10.99 3.96 -4.71
N ASP A 44 11.57 4.45 -5.79
CA ASP A 44 11.50 5.86 -6.20
C ASP A 44 10.08 6.36 -6.49
N ASP A 45 9.22 5.51 -7.03
CA ASP A 45 7.85 5.87 -7.41
C ASP A 45 6.81 5.60 -6.31
N PHE A 46 7.22 5.13 -5.14
CA PHE A 46 6.27 4.71 -4.09
C PHE A 46 5.41 5.86 -3.56
N VAL A 47 6.03 7.00 -3.28
CA VAL A 47 5.30 8.20 -2.80
C VAL A 47 4.29 8.68 -3.83
N MET A 48 4.70 8.74 -5.10
CA MET A 48 3.84 9.17 -6.19
C MET A 48 2.64 8.23 -6.37
N VAL A 49 2.86 6.93 -6.25
CA VAL A 49 1.78 5.92 -6.30
C VAL A 49 0.81 6.08 -5.13
N MET A 50 1.31 6.36 -3.92
CA MET A 50 0.44 6.67 -2.77
C MET A 50 -0.38 7.95 -3.00
N GLN A 51 0.27 9.03 -3.43
CA GLN A 51 -0.43 10.29 -3.72
C GLN A 51 -1.54 10.10 -4.74
N ASP A 52 -1.26 9.39 -5.82
CA ASP A 52 -2.26 9.04 -6.83
C ASP A 52 -3.43 8.25 -6.22
N GLY A 53 -3.14 7.29 -5.36
CA GLY A 53 -4.14 6.50 -4.65
C GLY A 53 -5.07 7.36 -3.80
N PHE A 54 -4.53 8.30 -3.03
CA PHE A 54 -5.34 9.24 -2.25
C PHE A 54 -6.17 10.14 -3.15
N GLN A 55 -5.57 10.70 -4.20
CA GLN A 55 -6.26 11.62 -5.12
C GLN A 55 -7.40 10.94 -5.87
N ARG A 56 -7.25 9.70 -6.29
CA ARG A 56 -8.32 8.91 -6.92
C ARG A 56 -9.53 8.73 -6.00
N HIS A 57 -9.32 8.82 -4.70
CA HIS A 57 -10.38 8.73 -3.68
C HIS A 57 -10.80 10.10 -3.13
N GLY A 58 -10.46 11.20 -3.81
CA GLY A 58 -10.86 12.54 -3.44
C GLY A 58 -10.14 13.12 -2.23
N ILE A 59 -8.99 12.55 -1.86
CA ILE A 59 -8.21 12.97 -0.70
C ILE A 59 -6.95 13.70 -1.18
N ALA A 60 -6.76 14.95 -0.73
CA ALA A 60 -5.53 15.69 -1.00
C ALA A 60 -4.38 15.10 -0.19
N ALA A 61 -3.23 14.91 -0.81
CA ALA A 61 -2.05 14.33 -0.18
C ALA A 61 -0.83 15.23 -0.40
N GLU A 62 -0.32 15.81 0.67
CA GLU A 62 0.89 16.62 0.66
C GLU A 62 2.06 15.84 1.23
N VAL A 63 3.24 16.00 0.62
CA VAL A 63 4.47 15.32 1.04
C VAL A 63 5.36 16.29 1.79
N TYR A 64 5.85 15.88 2.96
CA TYR A 64 6.78 16.64 3.79
C TYR A 64 8.09 15.86 3.93
N ASP A 65 9.19 16.47 3.50
CA ASP A 65 10.53 15.86 3.55
C ASP A 65 11.12 15.81 4.97
N ARG A 66 10.66 16.70 5.83
CA ARG A 66 11.14 16.84 7.21
C ARG A 66 9.94 16.82 8.15
N ASP A 67 9.85 17.81 9.02
CA ASP A 67 8.81 17.86 10.02
C ASP A 67 7.41 18.04 9.41
N VAL A 68 6.51 17.15 9.78
CA VAL A 68 5.10 17.29 9.45
C VAL A 68 4.50 18.36 10.36
N PRO A 69 3.76 19.35 9.83
CA PRO A 69 3.12 20.36 10.66
C PRO A 69 2.21 19.74 11.71
N ALA A 70 2.23 20.30 12.92
CA ALA A 70 1.35 19.86 14.01
C ALA A 70 -0.14 20.02 13.69
N SER A 71 -0.47 20.88 12.72
CA SER A 71 -1.84 21.09 12.23
C SER A 71 -2.35 19.95 11.35
N CYS A 72 -1.50 19.02 10.91
CA CYS A 72 -1.91 17.86 10.13
C CYS A 72 -2.71 16.90 11.02
N GLU A 73 -3.98 16.76 10.73
CA GLU A 73 -4.86 15.82 11.44
C GLU A 73 -4.52 14.38 11.13
N TYR A 74 -4.30 14.07 9.84
CA TYR A 74 -3.98 12.73 9.37
C TYR A 74 -2.56 12.68 8.80
N VAL A 75 -1.74 11.85 9.39
CA VAL A 75 -0.34 11.65 8.97
C VAL A 75 -0.17 10.25 8.41
N VAL A 76 0.49 10.17 7.27
CA VAL A 76 0.81 8.92 6.60
C VAL A 76 2.30 8.64 6.74
N ASP A 77 2.62 7.56 7.42
CA ASP A 77 3.95 6.97 7.47
C ASP A 77 3.97 5.68 6.65
N TYR A 78 5.09 5.38 6.06
CA TYR A 78 5.22 4.21 5.18
C TYR A 78 6.63 3.66 5.20
N THR A 79 6.74 2.40 4.82
CA THR A 79 7.99 1.78 4.40
C THR A 79 7.76 1.01 3.11
N ALA A 80 8.79 0.85 2.32
CA ALA A 80 8.76 0.04 1.12
C ALA A 80 10.14 -0.56 0.90
N LEU A 81 10.19 -1.85 0.62
CA LEU A 81 11.40 -2.60 0.37
C LEU A 81 11.39 -3.13 -1.06
N ARG A 82 12.53 -3.06 -1.70
CA ARG A 82 12.72 -3.70 -2.98
C ARG A 82 13.62 -4.93 -2.84
N SER A 83 13.37 -5.91 -3.66
CA SER A 83 14.25 -7.04 -3.87
C SER A 83 14.82 -6.99 -5.28
N TRP A 84 15.85 -7.77 -5.53
CA TRP A 84 16.54 -7.81 -6.81
C TRP A 84 16.56 -9.23 -7.36
N ASP A 85 16.11 -9.36 -8.60
CA ASP A 85 16.24 -10.57 -9.40
C ASP A 85 16.11 -10.18 -10.87
N PHE A 86 17.21 -10.13 -11.62
CA PHE A 86 17.37 -9.50 -12.92
C PHE A 86 17.15 -7.99 -12.93
N LYS A 87 16.14 -7.50 -12.20
CA LYS A 87 15.84 -6.07 -12.00
C LYS A 87 15.20 -5.87 -10.63
N PRO A 88 15.22 -4.63 -10.10
CA PRO A 88 14.57 -4.35 -8.83
C PRO A 88 13.05 -4.42 -8.95
N TYR A 89 12.39 -4.83 -7.88
CA TYR A 89 10.94 -4.88 -7.76
C TYR A 89 10.50 -4.68 -6.30
N LEU A 90 9.29 -4.15 -6.13
CA LEU A 90 8.68 -4.01 -4.79
C LEU A 90 8.40 -5.40 -4.21
N SER A 91 8.95 -5.69 -3.04
CA SER A 91 8.76 -6.96 -2.34
C SER A 91 8.00 -6.84 -1.04
N HIS A 92 7.98 -5.65 -0.43
CA HIS A 92 7.26 -5.39 0.81
C HIS A 92 6.90 -3.91 0.90
N ALA A 93 5.71 -3.61 1.42
CA ALA A 93 5.30 -2.25 1.71
C ALA A 93 4.34 -2.22 2.90
N GLU A 94 4.44 -1.16 3.69
CA GLU A 94 3.51 -0.87 4.77
C GLU A 94 3.10 0.59 4.70
N ILE A 95 1.81 0.84 4.90
CA ILE A 95 1.25 2.20 4.98
C ILE A 95 0.48 2.28 6.30
N ARG A 96 0.71 3.34 7.05
CA ARG A 96 0.04 3.58 8.33
C ARG A 96 -0.52 5.00 8.33
N ILE A 97 -1.79 5.12 8.64
CA ILE A 97 -2.46 6.42 8.78
C ILE A 97 -2.78 6.62 10.25
N THR A 98 -2.29 7.72 10.80
CA THR A 98 -2.55 8.10 12.20
C THR A 98 -3.32 9.41 12.26
N GLU A 99 -4.20 9.51 13.24
CA GLU A 99 -4.91 10.74 13.63
C GLU A 99 -4.46 11.12 15.02
N HIS A 100 -3.77 12.26 15.15
CA HIS A 100 -3.21 12.71 16.43
C HIS A 100 -2.41 11.61 17.16
N GLY A 101 -1.57 10.89 16.42
CA GLY A 101 -0.72 9.83 16.96
C GLY A 101 -1.40 8.48 17.15
N ARG A 102 -2.71 8.37 16.91
CA ARG A 102 -3.44 7.11 17.02
C ARG A 102 -3.62 6.47 15.64
N LEU A 103 -3.28 5.19 15.52
CA LEU A 103 -3.45 4.45 14.28
C LEU A 103 -4.94 4.30 13.95
N VAL A 104 -5.35 4.78 12.77
CA VAL A 104 -6.73 4.68 12.27
C VAL A 104 -6.87 3.76 11.06
N ALA A 105 -5.80 3.53 10.32
CA ALA A 105 -5.81 2.63 9.17
C ALA A 105 -4.40 2.13 8.87
N SER A 106 -4.30 0.97 8.25
CA SER A 106 -3.02 0.41 7.82
C SER A 106 -3.19 -0.55 6.65
N ALA A 107 -2.13 -0.68 5.87
CA ALA A 107 -2.05 -1.66 4.80
C ALA A 107 -0.66 -2.27 4.76
N THR A 108 -0.59 -3.58 4.52
CA THR A 108 0.66 -4.30 4.32
C THR A 108 0.58 -5.11 3.04
N TYR A 109 1.58 -4.96 2.20
CA TYR A 109 1.81 -5.76 1.00
C TYR A 109 3.10 -6.55 1.19
N HIS A 110 3.07 -7.85 0.94
CA HIS A 110 4.26 -8.68 1.08
C HIS A 110 4.29 -9.80 0.04
N LEU A 111 5.43 -9.94 -0.63
CA LEU A 111 5.72 -11.08 -1.49
C LEU A 111 6.38 -12.19 -0.67
N ASN A 112 5.70 -13.32 -0.51
CA ASN A 112 6.23 -14.48 0.19
C ASN A 112 7.44 -15.06 -0.56
N GLY A 113 8.53 -15.30 0.17
CA GLY A 113 9.77 -15.78 -0.45
C GLY A 113 10.32 -14.85 -1.53
N LYS A 114 10.07 -13.53 -1.40
CA LYS A 114 10.46 -12.51 -2.39
C LYS A 114 9.87 -12.77 -3.79
N GLY A 115 8.72 -13.43 -3.85
CA GLY A 115 8.03 -13.75 -5.10
C GLY A 115 8.48 -15.05 -5.77
N GLY A 116 9.59 -15.68 -5.32
CA GLY A 116 10.08 -16.94 -5.85
C GLY A 116 10.13 -17.00 -7.38
N PHE A 117 9.43 -17.96 -7.98
CA PHE A 117 9.32 -18.13 -9.43
C PHE A 117 8.13 -17.39 -10.06
N ASP A 118 7.38 -16.61 -9.27
CA ASP A 118 6.26 -15.84 -9.81
C ASP A 118 6.76 -14.71 -10.71
N MET A 119 6.38 -14.76 -11.98
CA MET A 119 6.71 -13.72 -12.98
C MET A 119 6.03 -12.38 -12.66
N GLY A 120 4.92 -12.38 -11.91
CA GLY A 120 4.23 -11.19 -11.46
C GLY A 120 5.05 -10.34 -10.47
N LYS A 121 6.12 -10.86 -9.88
CA LYS A 121 6.98 -10.12 -8.96
C LYS A 121 7.60 -8.87 -9.60
N TRP A 122 7.78 -8.85 -10.91
CA TRP A 122 8.34 -7.71 -11.65
C TRP A 122 7.29 -6.69 -12.10
N ARG A 123 6.02 -6.88 -11.78
CA ARG A 123 5.03 -5.83 -12.04
C ARG A 123 5.42 -4.55 -11.32
N GLY A 124 5.07 -3.39 -11.92
CA GLY A 124 5.40 -2.08 -11.35
C GLY A 124 4.74 -1.82 -9.99
N THR A 125 5.29 -0.87 -9.26
CA THR A 125 4.79 -0.45 -7.95
C THR A 125 3.31 -0.09 -8.00
N LYS A 126 2.89 0.69 -9.01
CA LYS A 126 1.50 1.11 -9.20
C LYS A 126 0.56 -0.10 -9.35
N ALA A 127 0.90 -1.05 -10.20
CA ALA A 127 0.09 -2.24 -10.44
C ALA A 127 -0.11 -3.09 -9.16
N LYS A 128 0.89 -3.10 -8.28
CA LYS A 128 0.84 -3.80 -7.00
C LYS A 128 0.08 -3.03 -5.93
N MET A 129 0.27 -1.73 -5.88
CA MET A 129 -0.23 -0.89 -4.78
C MET A 129 -1.60 -0.23 -5.05
N ASP A 130 -1.99 -0.03 -6.30
CA ASP A 130 -3.32 0.56 -6.59
C ASP A 130 -4.45 -0.25 -5.95
N PRO A 131 -4.52 -1.59 -6.07
CA PRO A 131 -5.55 -2.36 -5.38
C PRO A 131 -5.48 -2.24 -3.86
N VAL A 132 -4.28 -2.14 -3.31
CA VAL A 132 -4.07 -1.97 -1.86
C VAL A 132 -4.61 -0.61 -1.40
N MET A 133 -4.30 0.46 -2.14
CA MET A 133 -4.83 1.80 -1.87
C MET A 133 -6.35 1.85 -1.99
N ASP A 134 -6.91 1.19 -3.00
CA ASP A 134 -8.36 1.15 -3.21
C ASP A 134 -9.08 0.43 -2.07
N GLU A 135 -8.49 -0.62 -1.52
CA GLU A 135 -9.02 -1.31 -0.36
C GLU A 135 -8.88 -0.48 0.92
N LEU A 136 -7.72 0.17 1.12
CA LEU A 136 -7.47 1.04 2.26
C LEU A 136 -8.48 2.19 2.34
N LEU A 137 -8.87 2.72 1.19
CA LEU A 137 -9.74 3.90 1.04
C LEU A 137 -11.13 3.55 0.49
N VAL A 138 -11.59 2.32 0.69
CA VAL A 138 -12.83 1.80 0.11
C VAL A 138 -14.07 2.63 0.45
N GLY A 139 -14.09 3.30 1.60
CA GLY A 139 -15.19 4.18 2.02
C GLY A 139 -15.16 5.60 1.41
N PHE A 140 -14.19 5.92 0.57
CA PHE A 140 -13.97 7.25 0.00
C PHE A 140 -14.09 7.22 -1.52
N HIS A 141 -14.82 8.19 -2.08
CA HIS A 141 -15.10 8.30 -3.53
C HIS A 141 -14.83 9.71 -4.05
#